data_f2e66b94980930f4fc6cc3add0413380
#
_entry.id   f2e66b94980930f4fc6cc3add0413380
#
_cell.length_a   1.000
_cell.length_b   1.000
_cell.length_c   1.000
_cell.angle_alpha   90.00
_cell.angle_beta   90.00
_cell.angle_gamma   90.00
#
_symmetry.space_group_name_H-M   'P 1'
#
loop_
_entity.id
_entity.type
_entity.pdbx_description
1 polymer ?
#
loop_
_entity_poly.entity_id
_entity_poly.type
_entity_poly.pdbx_seq_one_letter_code
_entity_poly.pdbx_strand_id
1 'polypeptide(L)'
;MKKRSWILIIIILFCIGLSILLLNIVKRINIDKLIIKEDIKNVKCDQDLENIKEIGNYEIKIIVDNNEYISKLIIYNNVIDKIELKEVTMYIDEELPSIKDFIVNDIDLSLYKYDELLLKKELGTQEVLIKIYDNYNNKFEGNTKLTILEDTESPVFSGLKNITLEAGNKYNLYSNVKAVDKRFGEVNFTVDDSSVKYDVPGNYKIKYYAEDKLGNKTTKYQNITITEKDITYKIDNFPTYYQYPDYPNGCESSALYNLLRFYKINVSMSQIVNTLKKGDGPHYEAGIYYGGNPEIEFIGDPTDEHGYGVYQKPIIELANKFKSGMVDYTGHSLEAVLEIVKKGIPVQIWASVNMQNTDICTNWIYKPTGEKINWICKLHSVVVIGYNKNKVFVSDSYTGKIESYNRKQLEKVYKLYGKRAIYYPN
;
A
#
# COMPACT_ATOMS: atom_id res chain seq x y z
N MET A 1 -91.66 37.21 14.24
CA MET A 1 -90.61 36.35 13.80
C MET A 1 -89.24 37.05 14.13
N LYS A 2 -88.58 36.64 15.22
CA LYS A 2 -87.27 37.20 15.65
C LYS A 2 -86.20 36.54 14.84
N LYS A 3 -85.47 37.34 14.03
CA LYS A 3 -84.24 36.92 13.35
C LYS A 3 -83.15 36.65 14.40
N ARG A 4 -82.70 35.40 14.55
CA ARG A 4 -81.53 35.03 15.32
C ARG A 4 -80.33 35.46 14.53
N SER A 5 -79.61 36.54 14.95
CA SER A 5 -78.32 36.92 14.42
C SER A 5 -77.26 36.08 15.13
N TRP A 6 -76.58 35.23 14.40
CA TRP A 6 -75.43 34.55 14.89
C TRP A 6 -74.19 35.51 14.80
N ILE A 7 -73.59 35.81 15.93
CA ILE A 7 -72.31 36.55 15.96
C ILE A 7 -71.22 35.51 16.08
N LEU A 8 -70.42 35.38 15.07
CA LEU A 8 -69.20 34.58 15.07
C LEU A 8 -68.09 35.45 15.64
N ILE A 9 -67.57 35.13 16.81
CA ILE A 9 -66.41 35.81 17.42
C ILE A 9 -65.20 34.93 17.22
N ILE A 10 -64.24 35.36 16.42
CA ILE A 10 -62.93 34.70 16.22
C ILE A 10 -61.91 35.47 17.05
N ILE A 11 -61.36 34.77 18.04
CA ILE A 11 -60.27 35.34 18.86
C ILE A 11 -58.95 34.68 18.43
N ILE A 12 -58.04 35.45 17.84
CA ILE A 12 -56.71 35.03 17.50
C ILE A 12 -55.82 35.27 18.72
N LEU A 13 -55.35 34.20 19.35
CA LEU A 13 -54.31 34.27 20.39
C LEU A 13 -52.94 34.01 19.78
N PHE A 14 -52.08 35.00 19.74
CA PHE A 14 -50.71 34.86 19.36
C PHE A 14 -49.91 34.16 20.48
N CYS A 15 -49.50 32.93 20.27
CA CYS A 15 -48.52 32.28 21.13
C CYS A 15 -47.17 32.37 20.50
N ILE A 16 -46.29 33.18 21.05
CA ILE A 16 -44.85 33.20 20.71
C ILE A 16 -44.21 32.05 21.51
N GLY A 17 -43.87 30.96 20.85
CA GLY A 17 -43.12 29.87 21.47
C GLY A 17 -41.65 30.07 21.27
N LEU A 18 -40.94 30.41 22.33
CA LEU A 18 -39.52 30.05 22.44
C LEU A 18 -39.44 28.71 23.19
N SER A 19 -38.68 27.80 22.67
CA SER A 19 -38.37 26.54 23.34
C SER A 19 -37.83 26.81 24.74
N ILE A 20 -38.47 26.16 25.74
CA ILE A 20 -38.06 26.05 27.12
C ILE A 20 -37.90 27.39 27.86
N LEU A 21 -39.00 28.02 28.09
CA LEU A 21 -39.54 28.53 29.37
C LEU A 21 -40.89 29.17 29.08
N LEU A 22 -41.91 28.51 29.60
CA LEU A 22 -43.27 29.03 29.53
C LEU A 22 -43.39 30.40 30.17
N LEU A 23 -43.39 31.43 29.34
CA LEU A 23 -43.99 32.71 29.68
C LEU A 23 -45.17 32.89 28.75
N ASN A 24 -46.26 32.26 29.08
CA ASN A 24 -47.56 32.56 28.49
C ASN A 24 -47.94 34.02 28.84
N ILE A 25 -47.69 34.93 27.93
CA ILE A 25 -48.27 36.26 28.00
C ILE A 25 -49.65 36.10 27.42
N VAL A 26 -50.60 35.66 28.24
CA VAL A 26 -52.02 35.77 27.94
C VAL A 26 -52.35 37.29 27.91
N LYS A 27 -52.46 37.88 26.73
CA LYS A 27 -53.09 39.21 26.63
C LYS A 27 -54.52 39.05 27.15
N ARG A 28 -54.88 39.87 28.14
CA ARG A 28 -56.25 39.89 28.67
C ARG A 28 -57.22 40.03 27.52
N ILE A 29 -58.15 39.09 27.41
CA ILE A 29 -59.24 39.14 26.44
C ILE A 29 -60.23 40.16 26.96
N ASN A 30 -60.28 41.29 26.31
CA ASN A 30 -61.28 42.33 26.65
C ASN A 30 -62.51 42.09 25.80
N ILE A 31 -63.58 41.66 26.43
CA ILE A 31 -64.87 41.36 25.79
C ILE A 31 -65.42 42.58 25.04
N ASP A 32 -65.19 43.79 25.53
CA ASP A 32 -65.65 45.03 24.88
C ASP A 32 -65.04 45.24 23.48
N LYS A 33 -63.87 44.63 23.20
CA LYS A 33 -63.21 44.65 21.88
C LYS A 33 -63.69 43.58 20.92
N LEU A 34 -64.43 42.63 21.38
CA LEU A 34 -64.96 41.51 20.56
C LEU A 34 -66.34 41.75 19.98
N ILE A 35 -66.96 42.85 20.35
CA ILE A 35 -68.32 43.21 19.94
C ILE A 35 -68.27 44.45 19.05
N ILE A 36 -68.64 44.29 17.77
CA ILE A 36 -68.51 45.24 16.72
C ILE A 36 -69.86 46.02 16.50
N LYS A 37 -70.70 46.13 17.48
CA LYS A 37 -71.92 46.96 17.37
C LYS A 37 -71.92 48.04 18.43
N GLU A 38 -72.02 49.30 17.99
CA GLU A 38 -71.93 50.52 18.82
C GLU A 38 -73.06 50.74 19.85
N ASP A 39 -74.13 49.90 19.81
CA ASP A 39 -75.34 50.07 20.65
C ASP A 39 -75.50 49.12 21.82
N ILE A 40 -74.49 48.30 22.14
CA ILE A 40 -74.57 47.29 23.20
C ILE A 40 -73.97 47.81 24.52
N LYS A 41 -74.82 48.05 25.50
CA LYS A 41 -74.41 48.43 26.87
C LYS A 41 -74.57 47.26 27.78
N ASN A 42 -73.62 46.78 28.54
CA ASN A 42 -73.59 45.67 29.46
C ASN A 42 -73.43 44.28 28.82
N VAL A 43 -72.21 43.96 28.54
CA VAL A 43 -71.78 42.61 28.13
C VAL A 43 -71.11 41.88 29.27
N LYS A 44 -71.61 40.66 29.60
CA LYS A 44 -70.96 39.78 30.57
C LYS A 44 -70.73 38.40 29.93
N CYS A 45 -69.64 37.75 30.26
CA CYS A 45 -69.40 36.35 29.97
C CYS A 45 -69.55 35.54 31.25
N ASP A 46 -70.19 34.41 31.17
CA ASP A 46 -70.41 33.50 32.31
C ASP A 46 -69.15 32.71 32.68
N GLN A 47 -68.15 32.72 31.82
CA GLN A 47 -66.91 32.01 31.99
C GLN A 47 -65.73 33.00 32.12
N ASP A 48 -64.77 32.60 32.97
CA ASP A 48 -63.53 33.31 33.07
C ASP A 48 -62.61 32.98 31.89
N LEU A 49 -62.69 33.82 30.85
CA LEU A 49 -61.92 33.60 29.61
C LEU A 49 -60.41 33.68 29.83
N GLU A 50 -59.94 34.29 30.94
CA GLU A 50 -58.51 34.36 31.25
C GLU A 50 -57.93 33.00 31.69
N ASN A 51 -58.80 32.07 32.13
CA ASN A 51 -58.40 30.75 32.56
C ASN A 51 -58.48 29.67 31.47
N ILE A 52 -59.01 29.99 30.27
CA ILE A 52 -59.04 29.06 29.13
C ILE A 52 -57.69 29.18 28.40
N LYS A 53 -56.76 28.26 28.68
CA LYS A 53 -55.37 28.24 28.16
C LYS A 53 -55.13 27.12 27.16
N GLU A 54 -56.00 26.15 27.07
CA GLU A 54 -55.80 24.98 26.21
C GLU A 54 -56.34 25.25 24.80
N ILE A 55 -55.64 24.61 23.82
CA ILE A 55 -56.09 24.65 22.43
C ILE A 55 -57.40 23.85 22.34
N GLY A 56 -58.43 24.47 21.73
CA GLY A 56 -59.72 23.81 21.61
C GLY A 56 -60.86 24.70 21.14
N ASN A 57 -62.01 24.09 20.98
CA ASN A 57 -63.25 24.79 20.67
C ASN A 57 -64.12 24.82 21.94
N TYR A 58 -64.47 26.00 22.39
CA TYR A 58 -65.23 26.19 23.62
C TYR A 58 -66.55 26.87 23.27
N GLU A 59 -67.65 26.39 23.86
CA GLU A 59 -68.90 27.15 23.85
C GLU A 59 -68.88 28.08 25.05
N ILE A 60 -69.01 29.41 24.77
CA ILE A 60 -69.05 30.44 25.79
C ILE A 60 -70.42 31.09 25.81
N LYS A 61 -70.91 31.37 26.99
CA LYS A 61 -72.19 32.03 27.19
C LYS A 61 -71.94 33.53 27.41
N ILE A 62 -72.47 34.34 26.50
CA ILE A 62 -72.36 35.81 26.53
C ILE A 62 -73.75 36.38 26.88
N ILE A 63 -73.79 37.21 27.89
CA ILE A 63 -75.01 37.92 28.33
C ILE A 63 -74.91 39.37 27.84
N VAL A 64 -75.87 39.76 26.99
CA VAL A 64 -75.97 41.12 26.45
C VAL A 64 -77.33 41.62 26.77
N ASP A 65 -77.42 42.78 27.50
CA ASP A 65 -78.70 43.36 27.90
C ASP A 65 -79.71 42.39 28.48
N ASN A 66 -79.29 41.55 29.42
CA ASN A 66 -79.98 40.46 30.04
C ASN A 66 -80.49 39.31 29.12
N ASN A 67 -80.09 39.26 27.88
CA ASN A 67 -80.34 38.13 26.97
C ASN A 67 -79.10 37.23 26.89
N GLU A 68 -79.30 35.93 26.90
CA GLU A 68 -78.18 34.95 26.78
C GLU A 68 -77.95 34.59 25.31
N TYR A 69 -76.74 34.51 24.96
CA TYR A 69 -76.24 34.09 23.64
C TYR A 69 -75.15 33.03 23.83
N ILE A 70 -75.16 31.99 23.02
CA ILE A 70 -74.07 31.01 22.94
C ILE A 70 -73.18 31.40 21.79
N SER A 71 -71.91 31.57 22.07
CA SER A 71 -70.87 31.86 21.09
C SER A 71 -69.78 30.77 21.15
N LYS A 72 -69.01 30.70 20.10
CA LYS A 72 -67.91 29.74 19.99
C LYS A 72 -66.58 30.48 20.11
N LEU A 73 -65.79 30.15 21.13
CA LEU A 73 -64.41 30.57 21.29
C LEU A 73 -63.51 29.48 20.73
N ILE A 74 -62.62 29.82 19.83
CA ILE A 74 -61.64 28.93 19.25
C ILE A 74 -60.27 29.41 19.69
N ILE A 75 -59.61 28.58 20.44
CA ILE A 75 -58.17 28.77 20.79
C ILE A 75 -57.35 27.83 19.95
N TYR A 76 -56.42 28.36 19.16
CA TYR A 76 -55.53 27.57 18.33
C TYR A 76 -54.11 28.11 18.42
N ASN A 77 -53.15 27.23 18.16
CA ASN A 77 -51.75 27.58 18.09
C ASN A 77 -51.45 28.10 16.68
N ASN A 78 -51.08 29.35 16.55
CA ASN A 78 -50.68 29.92 15.25
C ASN A 78 -49.24 29.51 14.94
N VAL A 79 -49.06 28.33 14.37
CA VAL A 79 -47.76 27.82 13.94
C VAL A 79 -47.36 28.42 12.60
N ILE A 80 -48.31 28.96 11.84
CA ILE A 80 -48.09 29.49 10.50
C ILE A 80 -47.12 30.69 10.50
N ASP A 81 -47.12 31.54 11.52
CA ASP A 81 -46.24 32.69 11.65
C ASP A 81 -44.77 32.31 12.01
N LYS A 82 -44.54 31.01 12.30
CA LYS A 82 -43.24 30.51 12.70
C LYS A 82 -42.60 29.64 11.63
N ILE A 83 -43.17 29.55 10.45
CA ILE A 83 -42.61 28.73 9.37
C ILE A 83 -41.31 29.38 8.89
N GLU A 84 -40.23 28.61 8.98
CA GLU A 84 -38.93 28.99 8.47
C GLU A 84 -38.60 28.17 7.23
N LEU A 85 -38.15 28.81 6.18
CA LEU A 85 -37.80 28.20 4.92
C LEU A 85 -36.29 27.99 4.79
N LYS A 86 -35.92 26.94 4.10
CA LYS A 86 -34.54 26.66 3.69
C LYS A 86 -34.45 26.50 2.17
N GLU A 87 -33.29 26.80 1.62
CA GLU A 87 -32.98 26.47 0.23
C GLU A 87 -32.77 24.94 0.10
N VAL A 88 -33.18 24.37 -1.02
CA VAL A 88 -33.02 22.94 -1.36
C VAL A 88 -32.09 22.84 -2.55
N THR A 89 -31.14 21.89 -2.46
CA THR A 89 -30.27 21.52 -3.56
C THR A 89 -30.48 20.03 -3.86
N MET A 90 -30.68 19.69 -5.12
CA MET A 90 -30.85 18.32 -5.60
C MET A 90 -30.11 18.09 -6.90
N TYR A 91 -29.97 16.84 -7.31
CA TYR A 91 -29.47 16.52 -8.64
C TYR A 91 -30.63 16.28 -9.63
N ILE A 92 -30.35 16.49 -10.92
CA ILE A 92 -31.35 16.42 -12.00
C ILE A 92 -32.02 15.03 -12.13
N ASP A 93 -31.34 13.97 -11.72
CA ASP A 93 -31.84 12.59 -11.74
C ASP A 93 -32.68 12.21 -10.51
N GLU A 94 -32.74 13.05 -9.48
CA GLU A 94 -33.57 12.87 -8.29
C GLU A 94 -35.03 13.30 -8.53
N GLU A 95 -35.93 12.87 -7.67
CA GLU A 95 -37.32 13.33 -7.70
C GLU A 95 -37.42 14.77 -7.20
N LEU A 96 -38.38 15.56 -7.76
CA LEU A 96 -38.59 16.92 -7.31
C LEU A 96 -38.99 16.96 -5.84
N PRO A 97 -38.50 17.93 -5.07
CA PRO A 97 -38.81 18.02 -3.65
C PRO A 97 -40.28 18.38 -3.40
N SER A 98 -40.83 17.91 -2.32
CA SER A 98 -42.13 18.28 -1.80
C SER A 98 -42.06 19.57 -1.01
N ILE A 99 -43.19 20.17 -0.68
CA ILE A 99 -43.24 21.37 0.15
C ILE A 99 -42.54 21.19 1.50
N LYS A 100 -42.59 19.99 2.09
CA LYS A 100 -41.97 19.65 3.38
C LYS A 100 -40.46 19.85 3.34
N ASP A 101 -39.81 19.58 2.20
CA ASP A 101 -38.38 19.64 2.05
C ASP A 101 -37.82 21.07 2.14
N PHE A 102 -38.68 22.08 1.89
CA PHE A 102 -38.34 23.50 1.99
C PHE A 102 -38.56 24.10 3.39
N ILE A 103 -39.17 23.36 4.32
CA ILE A 103 -39.52 23.85 5.66
C ILE A 103 -38.47 23.33 6.67
N VAL A 104 -37.99 24.23 7.53
CA VAL A 104 -37.02 23.89 8.60
C VAL A 104 -37.73 23.27 9.80
N ASN A 105 -38.88 23.83 10.17
CA ASN A 105 -39.63 23.43 11.37
C ASN A 105 -40.31 22.07 11.16
N ASP A 106 -40.40 21.29 12.22
CA ASP A 106 -41.23 20.08 12.20
C ASP A 106 -42.69 20.44 12.40
N ILE A 107 -43.42 20.60 11.29
CA ILE A 107 -44.84 20.90 11.28
C ILE A 107 -45.63 19.74 10.61
N ASP A 108 -46.80 19.44 11.17
CA ASP A 108 -47.69 18.48 10.56
C ASP A 108 -48.51 19.14 9.43
N LEU A 109 -48.01 19.01 8.21
CA LEU A 109 -48.62 19.60 7.01
C LEU A 109 -50.03 19.02 6.71
N SER A 110 -50.44 17.89 7.31
CA SER A 110 -51.79 17.37 7.13
C SER A 110 -52.86 18.27 7.72
N LEU A 111 -52.49 19.17 8.61
CA LEU A 111 -53.39 20.13 9.26
C LEU A 111 -53.58 21.43 8.45
N TYR A 112 -52.83 21.57 7.35
CA TYR A 112 -52.79 22.82 6.54
C TYR A 112 -53.19 22.53 5.09
N LYS A 113 -53.66 23.57 4.41
CA LYS A 113 -53.77 23.61 2.95
C LYS A 113 -52.60 24.35 2.39
N TYR A 114 -52.08 23.94 1.25
CA TYR A 114 -50.98 24.60 0.56
C TYR A 114 -51.17 24.59 -0.94
N ASP A 115 -50.61 25.59 -1.63
CA ASP A 115 -50.63 25.61 -3.08
C ASP A 115 -49.65 24.58 -3.62
N GLU A 116 -49.94 24.01 -4.79
CA GLU A 116 -49.05 23.14 -5.50
C GLU A 116 -47.77 23.89 -5.89
N LEU A 117 -46.61 23.25 -5.68
CA LEU A 117 -45.33 23.84 -6.09
C LEU A 117 -45.16 23.74 -7.62
N LEU A 118 -44.99 24.88 -8.26
CA LEU A 118 -44.71 24.92 -9.70
C LEU A 118 -43.22 24.83 -9.98
N LEU A 119 -42.65 23.62 -9.74
CA LEU A 119 -41.23 23.37 -9.94
C LEU A 119 -40.92 22.90 -11.35
N LYS A 120 -39.86 23.43 -11.94
CA LYS A 120 -39.30 22.93 -13.21
C LYS A 120 -38.11 22.04 -12.93
N LYS A 121 -38.01 20.91 -13.63
CA LYS A 121 -36.88 20.00 -13.52
C LYS A 121 -35.82 20.35 -14.57
N GLU A 122 -35.17 21.52 -14.38
CA GLU A 122 -34.17 22.10 -15.26
C GLU A 122 -32.93 22.50 -14.45
N LEU A 123 -31.76 22.36 -15.04
CA LEU A 123 -30.48 22.73 -14.38
C LEU A 123 -30.47 24.22 -14.02
N GLY A 124 -29.92 24.51 -12.84
CA GLY A 124 -29.78 25.86 -12.33
C GLY A 124 -30.64 26.16 -11.10
N THR A 125 -30.78 27.43 -10.76
CA THR A 125 -31.51 27.87 -9.57
C THR A 125 -32.82 28.53 -9.97
N GLN A 126 -33.93 28.16 -9.35
CA GLN A 126 -35.23 28.76 -9.52
C GLN A 126 -35.77 29.24 -8.17
N GLU A 127 -36.53 30.36 -8.20
CA GLU A 127 -37.26 30.83 -7.04
C GLU A 127 -38.50 29.98 -6.81
N VAL A 128 -38.78 29.69 -5.54
CA VAL A 128 -39.92 28.85 -5.12
C VAL A 128 -40.77 29.66 -4.16
N LEU A 129 -41.99 29.94 -4.56
CA LEU A 129 -42.97 30.58 -3.73
C LEU A 129 -43.77 29.54 -2.96
N ILE A 130 -43.75 29.61 -1.64
CA ILE A 130 -44.47 28.70 -0.75
C ILE A 130 -45.63 29.45 -0.09
N LYS A 131 -46.86 28.90 -0.27
CA LYS A 131 -48.07 29.43 0.35
C LYS A 131 -48.74 28.32 1.15
N ILE A 132 -48.99 28.57 2.44
CA ILE A 132 -49.60 27.64 3.36
C ILE A 132 -50.76 28.38 4.05
N TYR A 133 -51.85 27.68 4.20
CA TYR A 133 -53.09 28.22 4.80
C TYR A 133 -53.55 27.32 5.94
N ASP A 134 -53.96 27.90 7.04
CA ASP A 134 -54.64 27.18 8.09
C ASP A 134 -56.16 27.12 7.85
N ASN A 135 -56.87 26.41 8.71
CA ASN A 135 -58.32 26.30 8.63
C ASN A 135 -59.07 27.59 9.03
N TYR A 136 -58.33 28.61 9.44
CA TYR A 136 -58.84 29.93 9.87
C TYR A 136 -58.53 31.06 8.92
N ASN A 137 -57.99 30.71 7.71
CA ASN A 137 -57.54 31.62 6.66
C ASN A 137 -56.31 32.48 7.02
N ASN A 138 -55.55 32.10 8.04
CA ASN A 138 -54.22 32.68 8.18
C ASN A 138 -53.35 32.13 7.08
N LYS A 139 -52.45 32.97 6.55
CA LYS A 139 -51.59 32.64 5.40
C LYS A 139 -50.14 32.88 5.75
N PHE A 140 -49.30 31.89 5.46
CA PHE A 140 -47.89 32.10 5.29
C PHE A 140 -47.56 32.23 3.80
N GLU A 141 -46.70 33.17 3.46
CA GLU A 141 -46.18 33.34 2.11
C GLU A 141 -44.69 33.68 2.21
N GLY A 142 -43.84 32.83 1.62
CA GLY A 142 -42.38 33.01 1.65
C GLY A 142 -41.72 32.52 0.39
N ASN A 143 -40.59 33.12 0.05
CA ASN A 143 -39.76 32.72 -1.08
C ASN A 143 -38.55 31.96 -0.58
N THR A 144 -38.19 30.90 -1.30
CA THR A 144 -36.99 30.13 -1.13
C THR A 144 -36.44 29.75 -2.50
N LYS A 145 -35.41 28.88 -2.55
CA LYS A 145 -34.78 28.47 -3.81
C LYS A 145 -34.67 26.98 -3.91
N LEU A 146 -34.82 26.50 -5.13
CA LEU A 146 -34.41 25.14 -5.55
C LEU A 146 -33.25 25.27 -6.52
N THR A 147 -32.11 24.63 -6.18
CA THR A 147 -30.97 24.50 -7.07
C THR A 147 -30.87 23.06 -7.58
N ILE A 148 -30.90 22.89 -8.90
CA ILE A 148 -30.76 21.58 -9.55
C ILE A 148 -29.40 21.51 -10.22
N LEU A 149 -28.62 20.51 -9.84
CA LEU A 149 -27.26 20.27 -10.29
C LEU A 149 -27.21 19.06 -11.23
N GLU A 150 -26.22 19.04 -12.11
CA GLU A 150 -25.82 17.86 -12.84
C GLU A 150 -24.54 17.30 -12.18
N ASP A 151 -24.48 15.99 -12.05
CA ASP A 151 -23.26 15.34 -11.60
C ASP A 151 -22.38 15.05 -12.82
N THR A 152 -21.26 15.75 -12.89
CA THR A 152 -20.24 15.59 -13.93
C THR A 152 -18.93 15.07 -13.38
N GLU A 153 -18.89 14.76 -12.08
CA GLU A 153 -17.67 14.25 -11.45
C GLU A 153 -17.49 12.76 -11.79
N SER A 154 -16.27 12.37 -12.15
CA SER A 154 -15.93 10.99 -12.46
C SER A 154 -15.33 10.30 -11.24
N PRO A 155 -15.47 8.98 -11.09
CA PRO A 155 -14.86 8.21 -10.03
C PRO A 155 -13.35 8.39 -9.95
N VAL A 156 -12.80 8.42 -8.75
CA VAL A 156 -11.36 8.57 -8.49
C VAL A 156 -10.77 7.27 -8.00
N PHE A 157 -9.70 6.80 -8.68
CA PHE A 157 -8.94 5.63 -8.23
C PHE A 157 -7.98 5.97 -7.10
N SER A 158 -7.92 5.08 -6.10
CA SER A 158 -6.94 5.07 -5.03
C SER A 158 -6.25 3.70 -4.93
N GLY A 159 -5.07 3.66 -4.30
CA GLY A 159 -4.34 2.40 -4.06
C GLY A 159 -3.47 1.93 -5.23
N LEU A 160 -3.48 2.57 -6.40
CA LEU A 160 -2.62 2.22 -7.53
C LEU A 160 -1.14 2.51 -7.20
N LYS A 161 -0.28 1.47 -7.25
CA LYS A 161 1.16 1.56 -6.99
C LYS A 161 1.92 0.76 -8.02
N ASN A 162 3.10 1.23 -8.44
CA ASN A 162 3.96 0.46 -9.32
C ASN A 162 4.24 -0.93 -8.73
N ILE A 163 4.15 -1.96 -9.58
CA ILE A 163 4.34 -3.37 -9.24
C ILE A 163 5.66 -3.84 -9.85
N THR A 164 6.41 -4.67 -9.10
CA THR A 164 7.56 -5.40 -9.63
C THR A 164 7.37 -6.88 -9.33
N LEU A 165 7.41 -7.72 -10.37
CA LEU A 165 7.28 -9.18 -10.27
C LEU A 165 8.44 -9.85 -11.00
N GLU A 166 8.81 -11.04 -10.56
CA GLU A 166 9.64 -11.94 -11.35
C GLU A 166 8.82 -12.63 -12.43
N ALA A 167 9.42 -12.91 -13.58
CA ALA A 167 8.80 -13.64 -14.68
C ALA A 167 8.19 -14.98 -14.21
N GLY A 168 6.96 -15.24 -14.63
CA GLY A 168 6.16 -16.40 -14.23
C GLY A 168 5.28 -16.17 -13.00
N ASN A 169 5.42 -15.06 -12.28
CA ASN A 169 4.56 -14.74 -11.15
C ASN A 169 3.35 -13.90 -11.58
N LYS A 170 2.24 -14.05 -10.85
CA LYS A 170 1.03 -13.25 -11.01
C LYS A 170 0.75 -12.45 -9.74
N TYR A 171 -0.01 -11.37 -9.89
CA TYR A 171 -0.42 -10.49 -8.80
C TYR A 171 -1.94 -10.27 -8.83
N ASN A 172 -2.57 -10.13 -7.67
CA ASN A 172 -3.98 -9.77 -7.61
C ASN A 172 -4.13 -8.26 -7.86
N LEU A 173 -4.54 -7.90 -9.07
CA LEU A 173 -4.67 -6.53 -9.53
C LEU A 173 -5.80 -5.73 -8.86
N TYR A 174 -6.72 -6.41 -8.19
CA TYR A 174 -7.81 -5.79 -7.42
C TYR A 174 -7.42 -5.49 -5.96
N SER A 175 -6.27 -5.98 -5.51
CA SER A 175 -5.83 -5.82 -4.13
C SER A 175 -5.51 -4.36 -3.81
N ASN A 176 -6.17 -3.82 -2.77
CA ASN A 176 -5.98 -2.45 -2.27
C ASN A 176 -6.32 -1.33 -3.26
N VAL A 177 -6.98 -1.65 -4.39
CA VAL A 177 -7.46 -0.65 -5.35
C VAL A 177 -8.93 -0.38 -5.09
N LYS A 178 -9.32 0.88 -5.10
CA LYS A 178 -10.69 1.34 -5.01
C LYS A 178 -10.95 2.42 -6.03
N ALA A 179 -12.16 2.44 -6.56
CA ALA A 179 -12.70 3.55 -7.31
C ALA A 179 -13.84 4.14 -6.50
N VAL A 180 -13.76 5.43 -6.19
CA VAL A 180 -14.74 6.12 -5.33
C VAL A 180 -15.26 7.32 -6.08
N ASP A 181 -16.56 7.36 -6.24
CA ASP A 181 -17.28 8.53 -6.70
C ASP A 181 -17.72 9.38 -5.50
N LYS A 182 -17.71 10.70 -5.64
CA LYS A 182 -18.05 11.61 -4.56
C LYS A 182 -19.52 11.49 -4.14
N ARG A 183 -20.40 11.25 -5.11
CA ARG A 183 -21.84 11.14 -4.88
C ARG A 183 -22.28 9.72 -4.60
N PHE A 184 -21.79 8.76 -5.36
CA PHE A 184 -22.25 7.36 -5.31
C PHE A 184 -21.40 6.46 -4.41
N GLY A 185 -20.30 6.99 -3.86
CA GLY A 185 -19.39 6.22 -3.03
C GLY A 185 -18.54 5.24 -3.83
N GLU A 186 -18.32 4.04 -3.31
CA GLU A 186 -17.50 3.02 -3.99
C GLU A 186 -18.23 2.47 -5.22
N VAL A 187 -17.57 2.54 -6.39
CA VAL A 187 -18.07 2.05 -7.67
C VAL A 187 -17.25 0.87 -8.18
N ASN A 188 -17.88 -0.01 -8.95
CA ASN A 188 -17.20 -1.12 -9.58
C ASN A 188 -16.22 -0.64 -10.64
N PHE A 189 -15.11 -1.37 -10.81
CA PHE A 189 -14.14 -1.09 -11.84
C PHE A 189 -13.68 -2.37 -12.53
N THR A 190 -13.12 -2.22 -13.71
CA THR A 190 -12.54 -3.30 -14.51
C THR A 190 -11.03 -3.09 -14.66
N VAL A 191 -10.32 -4.20 -14.84
CA VAL A 191 -8.87 -4.21 -15.03
C VAL A 191 -8.56 -4.95 -16.34
N ASP A 192 -7.76 -4.32 -17.19
CA ASP A 192 -7.25 -4.91 -18.43
C ASP A 192 -5.72 -4.99 -18.32
N ASP A 193 -5.22 -6.22 -18.21
CA ASP A 193 -3.80 -6.58 -18.20
C ASP A 193 -3.38 -7.37 -19.45
N SER A 194 -4.19 -7.37 -20.49
CA SER A 194 -3.96 -8.14 -21.73
C SER A 194 -2.63 -7.81 -22.42
N SER A 195 -2.09 -6.61 -22.20
CA SER A 195 -0.78 -6.19 -22.71
C SER A 195 0.41 -6.73 -21.90
N VAL A 196 0.17 -7.29 -20.70
CA VAL A 196 1.23 -7.74 -19.79
C VAL A 196 1.67 -9.16 -20.16
N LYS A 197 2.96 -9.31 -20.53
CA LYS A 197 3.57 -10.62 -20.74
C LYS A 197 4.27 -11.07 -19.46
N TYR A 198 3.56 -11.78 -18.61
CA TYR A 198 4.05 -12.17 -17.26
C TYR A 198 5.31 -13.04 -17.28
N ASP A 199 5.60 -13.74 -18.38
CA ASP A 199 6.79 -14.60 -18.54
C ASP A 199 7.97 -13.89 -19.20
N VAL A 200 7.79 -12.63 -19.64
CA VAL A 200 8.80 -11.89 -20.40
C VAL A 200 9.22 -10.64 -19.62
N PRO A 201 10.51 -10.52 -19.26
CA PRO A 201 11.02 -9.32 -18.63
C PRO A 201 10.74 -8.06 -19.43
N GLY A 202 10.30 -7.00 -18.75
CA GLY A 202 9.95 -5.74 -19.42
C GLY A 202 9.10 -4.83 -18.54
N ASN A 203 8.79 -3.65 -19.08
CA ASN A 203 7.88 -2.70 -18.45
C ASN A 203 6.56 -2.68 -19.21
N TYR A 204 5.48 -2.87 -18.49
CA TYR A 204 4.12 -2.94 -19.04
C TYR A 204 3.20 -1.97 -18.31
N LYS A 205 2.00 -1.78 -18.87
CA LYS A 205 0.95 -0.97 -18.25
C LYS A 205 -0.31 -1.79 -18.10
N ILE A 206 -0.95 -1.66 -16.95
CA ILE A 206 -2.27 -2.22 -16.65
C ILE A 206 -3.25 -1.08 -16.72
N LYS A 207 -4.38 -1.27 -17.38
CA LYS A 207 -5.43 -0.28 -17.52
C LYS A 207 -6.56 -0.57 -16.52
N TYR A 208 -6.96 0.44 -15.78
CA TYR A 208 -8.10 0.44 -14.87
C TYR A 208 -9.17 1.36 -15.42
N TYR A 209 -10.41 0.91 -15.38
CA TYR A 209 -11.55 1.66 -15.87
C TYR A 209 -12.70 1.58 -14.87
N ALA A 210 -13.28 2.72 -14.54
CA ALA A 210 -14.47 2.85 -13.72
C ALA A 210 -15.46 3.80 -14.38
N GLU A 211 -16.74 3.54 -14.14
CA GLU A 211 -17.86 4.34 -14.62
C GLU A 211 -18.91 4.41 -13.49
N ASP A 212 -19.43 5.59 -13.23
CA ASP A 212 -20.53 5.76 -12.27
C ASP A 212 -21.90 5.44 -12.90
N LYS A 213 -22.96 5.63 -12.13
CA LYS A 213 -24.33 5.35 -12.58
C LYS A 213 -24.84 6.32 -13.64
N LEU A 214 -24.22 7.48 -13.79
CA LEU A 214 -24.59 8.53 -14.73
C LEU A 214 -23.72 8.51 -16.00
N GLY A 215 -22.72 7.62 -16.04
CA GLY A 215 -21.87 7.47 -17.18
C GLY A 215 -20.61 8.30 -17.18
N ASN A 216 -20.26 8.96 -16.05
CA ASN A 216 -18.97 9.62 -15.90
C ASN A 216 -17.86 8.60 -15.73
N LYS A 217 -16.77 8.75 -16.50
CA LYS A 217 -15.77 7.70 -16.73
C LYS A 217 -14.38 8.12 -16.29
N THR A 218 -13.66 7.20 -15.68
CA THR A 218 -12.24 7.37 -15.37
C THR A 218 -11.42 6.20 -15.90
N THR A 219 -10.31 6.53 -16.55
CA THR A 219 -9.28 5.56 -16.93
C THR A 219 -7.95 5.92 -16.25
N LYS A 220 -7.31 4.94 -15.61
CA LYS A 220 -5.97 5.09 -15.02
C LYS A 220 -5.07 3.94 -15.47
N TYR A 221 -3.77 4.20 -15.44
CA TYR A 221 -2.74 3.21 -15.77
C TYR A 221 -1.82 2.99 -14.59
N GLN A 222 -1.48 1.73 -14.35
CA GLN A 222 -0.50 1.30 -13.37
C GLN A 222 0.68 0.67 -14.09
N ASN A 223 1.90 1.04 -13.71
CA ASN A 223 3.09 0.41 -14.27
C ASN A 223 3.39 -0.90 -13.56
N ILE A 224 3.74 -1.92 -14.33
CA ILE A 224 4.26 -3.21 -13.86
C ILE A 224 5.58 -3.51 -14.54
N THR A 225 6.59 -3.84 -13.74
CA THR A 225 7.90 -4.28 -14.21
C THR A 225 8.02 -5.77 -13.97
N ILE A 226 8.21 -6.53 -15.03
CA ILE A 226 8.55 -7.96 -14.96
C ILE A 226 10.08 -8.08 -15.01
N THR A 227 10.66 -8.66 -13.98
CA THR A 227 12.12 -8.92 -13.88
C THR A 227 12.44 -10.35 -14.31
N GLU A 228 13.70 -10.61 -14.66
CA GLU A 228 14.15 -11.97 -14.91
C GLU A 228 13.94 -12.85 -13.68
N LYS A 229 13.60 -14.11 -13.92
CA LYS A 229 13.46 -15.12 -12.88
C LYS A 229 14.82 -15.42 -12.25
N ASP A 230 14.91 -15.40 -10.92
CA ASP A 230 16.13 -15.77 -10.20
C ASP A 230 16.26 -17.31 -10.13
N ILE A 231 16.88 -17.88 -11.18
CA ILE A 231 17.13 -19.31 -11.27
C ILE A 231 18.39 -19.63 -10.47
N THR A 232 18.28 -20.57 -9.55
CA THR A 232 19.44 -21.12 -8.82
C THR A 232 19.92 -22.39 -9.51
N TYR A 233 21.19 -22.38 -9.93
CA TYR A 233 21.92 -23.55 -10.39
C TYR A 233 22.81 -24.03 -9.24
N LYS A 234 22.71 -25.29 -8.85
CA LYS A 234 23.51 -25.84 -7.75
C LYS A 234 23.78 -27.32 -7.96
N ILE A 235 25.02 -27.74 -7.74
CA ILE A 235 25.42 -29.15 -7.71
C ILE A 235 25.02 -29.71 -6.36
N ASP A 236 24.15 -30.72 -6.37
CA ASP A 236 23.65 -31.33 -5.15
C ASP A 236 24.68 -32.28 -4.51
N ASN A 237 24.61 -32.40 -3.19
CA ASN A 237 25.43 -33.35 -2.40
C ASN A 237 26.94 -33.20 -2.63
N PHE A 238 27.42 -31.99 -2.96
CA PHE A 238 28.85 -31.77 -3.11
C PHE A 238 29.58 -31.94 -1.76
N PRO A 239 30.72 -32.66 -1.69
CA PRO A 239 31.44 -32.92 -0.45
C PRO A 239 32.05 -31.63 0.12
N THR A 240 32.15 -31.58 1.44
CA THR A 240 32.89 -30.57 2.18
C THR A 240 33.91 -31.20 3.09
N TYR A 241 35.00 -30.50 3.33
CA TYR A 241 36.07 -30.89 4.27
C TYR A 241 36.39 -29.64 5.13
N TYR A 242 36.56 -29.87 6.45
CA TYR A 242 37.02 -28.84 7.38
C TYR A 242 38.51 -28.96 7.58
N GLN A 243 39.30 -27.96 7.18
CA GLN A 243 40.75 -28.05 7.15
C GLN A 243 41.45 -28.00 8.52
N TYR A 244 40.76 -27.46 9.52
CA TYR A 244 41.34 -27.32 10.87
C TYR A 244 41.10 -28.53 11.75
N PRO A 245 41.98 -28.80 12.74
CA PRO A 245 43.25 -28.08 13.02
C PRO A 245 44.42 -28.53 12.17
N ASP A 246 44.30 -29.63 11.42
CA ASP A 246 45.45 -30.37 10.84
C ASP A 246 46.14 -29.62 9.69
N TYR A 247 45.41 -28.77 8.95
CA TYR A 247 45.92 -28.09 7.75
C TYR A 247 45.50 -26.61 7.75
N PRO A 248 46.07 -25.80 8.69
CA PRO A 248 45.62 -24.39 8.85
C PRO A 248 45.83 -23.55 7.59
N ASN A 249 46.81 -23.87 6.75
CA ASN A 249 47.08 -23.22 5.46
C ASN A 249 46.81 -24.13 4.26
N GLY A 250 45.99 -25.17 4.42
CA GLY A 250 45.76 -26.19 3.40
C GLY A 250 44.51 -25.98 2.53
N CYS A 251 44.02 -24.76 2.35
CA CYS A 251 42.77 -24.50 1.63
C CYS A 251 42.76 -24.98 0.18
N GLU A 252 43.86 -24.83 -0.57
CA GLU A 252 44.00 -25.25 -1.97
C GLU A 252 43.96 -26.80 -2.08
N SER A 253 44.69 -27.46 -1.16
CA SER A 253 44.68 -28.92 -1.06
C SER A 253 43.32 -29.49 -0.63
N SER A 254 42.64 -28.80 0.28
CA SER A 254 41.30 -29.17 0.75
C SER A 254 40.23 -28.96 -0.34
N ALA A 255 40.34 -27.92 -1.12
CA ALA A 255 39.48 -27.68 -2.28
C ALA A 255 39.68 -28.79 -3.35
N LEU A 256 40.95 -29.14 -3.66
CA LEU A 256 41.26 -30.30 -4.52
C LEU A 256 40.72 -31.60 -3.95
N TYR A 257 40.86 -31.84 -2.65
CA TYR A 257 40.34 -33.03 -1.99
C TYR A 257 38.82 -33.15 -2.17
N ASN A 258 38.07 -32.04 -2.02
CA ASN A 258 36.64 -32.03 -2.25
C ASN A 258 36.28 -32.31 -3.72
N LEU A 259 37.05 -31.78 -4.68
CA LEU A 259 36.89 -32.11 -6.11
C LEU A 259 37.12 -33.62 -6.37
N LEU A 260 38.23 -34.19 -5.90
CA LEU A 260 38.52 -35.59 -6.09
C LEU A 260 37.46 -36.52 -5.47
N ARG A 261 36.97 -36.19 -4.28
CA ARG A 261 35.84 -36.91 -3.65
C ARG A 261 34.54 -36.82 -4.47
N PHE A 262 34.26 -35.67 -5.04
CA PHE A 262 33.10 -35.52 -5.94
C PHE A 262 33.19 -36.47 -7.13
N TYR A 263 34.38 -36.60 -7.72
CA TYR A 263 34.66 -37.56 -8.81
C TYR A 263 34.91 -38.99 -8.34
N LYS A 264 34.62 -39.33 -7.07
CA LYS A 264 34.75 -40.66 -6.46
C LYS A 264 36.20 -41.21 -6.48
N ILE A 265 37.19 -40.34 -6.50
CA ILE A 265 38.60 -40.74 -6.38
C ILE A 265 38.89 -41.02 -4.92
N ASN A 266 39.39 -42.25 -4.64
CA ASN A 266 39.76 -42.64 -3.30
C ASN A 266 41.17 -42.15 -2.94
N VAL A 267 41.23 -41.05 -2.22
CA VAL A 267 42.47 -40.41 -1.77
C VAL A 267 42.23 -39.79 -0.39
N SER A 268 43.24 -39.76 0.47
CA SER A 268 43.16 -39.06 1.76
C SER A 268 43.75 -37.63 1.65
N MET A 269 43.35 -36.74 2.55
CA MET A 269 43.91 -35.40 2.62
C MET A 269 45.42 -35.41 2.89
N SER A 270 45.89 -36.32 3.75
CA SER A 270 47.32 -36.49 4.02
C SER A 270 48.10 -36.95 2.78
N GLN A 271 47.56 -37.83 1.93
CA GLN A 271 48.19 -38.21 0.67
C GLN A 271 48.34 -37.00 -0.27
N ILE A 272 47.35 -36.13 -0.35
CA ILE A 272 47.39 -34.89 -1.15
C ILE A 272 48.49 -33.96 -0.65
N VAL A 273 48.48 -33.66 0.67
CA VAL A 273 49.45 -32.74 1.28
C VAL A 273 50.89 -33.30 1.23
N ASN A 274 51.09 -34.61 1.40
CA ASN A 274 52.40 -35.26 1.31
C ASN A 274 52.95 -35.31 -0.14
N THR A 275 52.05 -35.35 -1.12
CA THR A 275 52.42 -35.36 -2.55
C THR A 275 52.61 -33.98 -3.14
N LEU A 276 52.13 -32.93 -2.48
CA LEU A 276 52.27 -31.52 -2.90
C LEU A 276 53.71 -31.12 -2.84
N LYS A 277 54.19 -30.51 -3.92
CA LYS A 277 55.52 -29.90 -3.95
C LYS A 277 55.55 -28.67 -3.07
N LYS A 278 56.52 -28.61 -2.14
CA LYS A 278 56.70 -27.54 -1.17
C LYS A 278 58.02 -26.84 -1.38
N GLY A 279 58.04 -25.52 -1.19
CA GLY A 279 59.23 -24.67 -1.24
C GLY A 279 59.39 -23.88 0.06
N ASP A 280 60.51 -23.19 0.17
CA ASP A 280 60.86 -22.44 1.37
C ASP A 280 59.89 -21.29 1.63
N GLY A 281 59.50 -21.15 2.91
CA GLY A 281 58.85 -19.95 3.40
C GLY A 281 59.75 -18.72 3.29
N PRO A 282 59.20 -17.52 3.22
CA PRO A 282 59.97 -16.30 3.15
C PRO A 282 60.93 -16.16 4.36
N HIS A 283 62.24 -15.89 4.11
CA HIS A 283 63.26 -15.78 5.14
C HIS A 283 64.37 -14.76 4.71
N TYR A 284 65.11 -14.27 5.67
CA TYR A 284 66.24 -13.36 5.39
C TYR A 284 67.53 -14.15 5.21
N GLU A 285 68.25 -13.85 4.14
CA GLU A 285 69.57 -14.34 3.85
C GLU A 285 70.45 -13.14 3.39
N ALA A 286 71.53 -12.87 4.09
CA ALA A 286 72.44 -11.74 3.80
C ALA A 286 71.73 -10.38 3.62
N GLY A 287 70.67 -10.11 4.37
CA GLY A 287 69.92 -8.86 4.33
C GLY A 287 68.84 -8.79 3.23
N ILE A 288 68.73 -9.81 2.40
CA ILE A 288 67.69 -9.90 1.35
C ILE A 288 66.61 -10.87 1.79
N TYR A 289 65.33 -10.53 1.54
CA TYR A 289 64.18 -11.35 1.85
C TYR A 289 63.87 -12.29 0.67
N TYR A 290 64.17 -13.58 0.82
CA TYR A 290 63.98 -14.63 -0.18
C TYR A 290 62.80 -15.51 0.20
N GLY A 291 62.22 -16.21 -0.80
CA GLY A 291 61.18 -17.23 -0.62
C GLY A 291 60.94 -18.01 -1.90
N GLY A 292 60.10 -19.01 -1.83
CA GLY A 292 59.68 -19.81 -2.98
C GLY A 292 58.78 -19.06 -3.95
N ASN A 293 58.38 -19.72 -5.05
CA ASN A 293 57.47 -19.16 -6.06
C ASN A 293 56.15 -19.93 -6.05
N PRO A 294 55.00 -19.27 -5.72
CA PRO A 294 53.69 -19.96 -5.63
C PRO A 294 53.16 -20.51 -6.97
N GLU A 295 53.72 -20.10 -8.09
CA GLU A 295 53.45 -20.67 -9.42
C GLU A 295 54.14 -22.04 -9.64
N ILE A 296 55.06 -22.41 -8.76
CA ILE A 296 55.93 -23.61 -8.90
C ILE A 296 55.74 -24.61 -7.75
N GLU A 297 55.45 -24.09 -6.54
CA GLU A 297 55.43 -24.90 -5.31
C GLU A 297 54.59 -24.21 -4.24
N PHE A 298 54.13 -24.96 -3.22
CA PHE A 298 53.51 -24.41 -2.02
C PHE A 298 54.55 -23.68 -1.17
N ILE A 299 54.30 -22.44 -0.78
CA ILE A 299 55.21 -21.63 0.00
C ILE A 299 55.07 -21.93 1.49
N GLY A 300 56.06 -22.66 2.07
CA GLY A 300 55.99 -23.22 3.41
C GLY A 300 55.35 -24.59 3.45
N ASP A 301 54.53 -24.89 4.48
CA ASP A 301 53.84 -26.15 4.67
C ASP A 301 52.36 -25.96 4.98
N PRO A 302 51.42 -26.66 4.37
CA PRO A 302 50.00 -26.61 4.68
C PRO A 302 49.61 -26.92 6.14
N THR A 303 50.48 -27.69 6.85
CA THR A 303 50.30 -28.08 8.25
C THR A 303 50.84 -27.04 9.24
N ASP A 304 51.59 -26.02 8.75
CA ASP A 304 52.21 -24.98 9.56
C ASP A 304 51.30 -23.70 9.54
N GLU A 305 51.04 -23.11 10.70
CA GLU A 305 50.33 -21.85 10.84
C GLU A 305 51.00 -20.67 10.11
N HIS A 306 52.31 -20.76 9.85
CA HIS A 306 53.12 -19.82 9.12
C HIS A 306 53.22 -20.13 7.63
N GLY A 307 52.55 -21.13 7.14
CA GLY A 307 52.47 -21.44 5.72
C GLY A 307 51.75 -20.33 4.95
N TYR A 308 52.10 -20.17 3.67
CA TYR A 308 51.51 -19.12 2.82
C TYR A 308 50.43 -19.70 1.89
N GLY A 309 50.78 -20.58 0.94
CA GLY A 309 49.85 -21.15 -0.04
C GLY A 309 50.49 -21.40 -1.41
N VAL A 310 49.66 -21.74 -2.38
CA VAL A 310 50.06 -22.09 -3.73
C VAL A 310 49.06 -21.64 -4.77
N TYR A 311 49.53 -21.37 -5.99
CA TYR A 311 48.65 -21.04 -7.12
C TYR A 311 48.22 -22.32 -7.89
N GLN A 312 47.50 -22.16 -9.00
CA GLN A 312 46.83 -23.24 -9.70
C GLN A 312 47.76 -24.27 -10.35
N LYS A 313 48.93 -23.87 -10.89
CA LYS A 313 49.79 -24.78 -11.65
C LYS A 313 50.27 -26.01 -10.84
N PRO A 314 50.84 -25.85 -9.63
CA PRO A 314 51.22 -26.98 -8.80
C PRO A 314 50.02 -27.83 -8.36
N ILE A 315 48.85 -27.23 -8.19
CA ILE A 315 47.61 -27.97 -7.86
C ILE A 315 47.15 -28.79 -9.08
N ILE A 316 47.28 -28.31 -10.31
CA ILE A 316 47.00 -29.07 -11.54
C ILE A 316 47.97 -30.27 -11.65
N GLU A 317 49.26 -30.06 -11.43
CA GLU A 317 50.26 -31.14 -11.43
C GLU A 317 49.93 -32.20 -10.35
N LEU A 318 49.63 -31.75 -9.16
CA LEU A 318 49.22 -32.60 -8.05
C LEU A 318 47.95 -33.40 -8.38
N ALA A 319 46.90 -32.74 -8.86
CA ALA A 319 45.64 -33.31 -9.23
C ALA A 319 45.76 -34.41 -10.27
N ASN A 320 46.61 -34.17 -11.31
CA ASN A 320 46.88 -35.13 -12.39
C ASN A 320 47.64 -36.42 -11.94
N LYS A 321 48.26 -36.40 -10.74
CA LYS A 321 48.82 -37.66 -10.14
C LYS A 321 47.74 -38.59 -9.62
N PHE A 322 46.55 -38.08 -9.27
CA PHE A 322 45.41 -38.87 -8.76
C PHE A 322 44.36 -39.12 -9.83
N LYS A 323 44.05 -38.11 -10.67
CA LYS A 323 43.13 -38.19 -11.80
C LYS A 323 43.62 -37.23 -12.89
N SER A 324 43.95 -37.80 -14.05
CA SER A 324 44.36 -37.00 -15.24
C SER A 324 43.23 -36.14 -15.80
N GLY A 325 43.58 -35.08 -16.54
CA GLY A 325 42.63 -34.27 -17.28
C GLY A 325 42.15 -32.99 -16.55
N MET A 326 42.84 -32.57 -15.49
CA MET A 326 42.62 -31.24 -14.89
C MET A 326 42.95 -30.14 -15.89
N VAL A 327 42.01 -29.25 -16.11
CA VAL A 327 42.11 -28.10 -17.04
C VAL A 327 42.46 -26.81 -16.28
N ASP A 328 43.49 -26.10 -16.76
CA ASP A 328 43.74 -24.71 -16.33
C ASP A 328 42.75 -23.79 -17.03
N TYR A 329 41.87 -23.14 -16.29
CA TYR A 329 40.87 -22.18 -16.77
C TYR A 329 41.16 -20.75 -16.29
N THR A 330 42.40 -20.51 -15.89
CA THR A 330 42.89 -19.23 -15.38
C THR A 330 42.76 -18.13 -16.44
N GLY A 331 42.41 -16.91 -16.02
CA GLY A 331 42.22 -15.75 -16.89
C GLY A 331 40.77 -15.53 -17.35
N HIS A 332 39.91 -16.52 -17.24
CA HIS A 332 38.51 -16.40 -17.65
C HIS A 332 37.67 -15.61 -16.62
N SER A 333 36.59 -15.01 -17.08
CA SER A 333 35.68 -14.24 -16.21
C SER A 333 34.94 -15.18 -15.23
N LEU A 334 34.44 -14.62 -14.12
CA LEU A 334 33.58 -15.36 -13.22
C LEU A 334 32.34 -15.91 -13.97
N GLU A 335 31.78 -15.14 -14.90
CA GLU A 335 30.66 -15.57 -15.72
C GLU A 335 30.98 -16.85 -16.51
N ALA A 336 32.15 -16.91 -17.11
CA ALA A 336 32.60 -18.10 -17.83
C ALA A 336 32.77 -19.32 -16.88
N VAL A 337 33.24 -19.11 -15.65
CA VAL A 337 33.28 -20.14 -14.60
C VAL A 337 31.87 -20.62 -14.25
N LEU A 338 30.92 -19.70 -14.10
CA LEU A 338 29.52 -20.03 -13.76
C LEU A 338 28.83 -20.81 -14.89
N GLU A 339 29.18 -20.57 -16.15
CA GLU A 339 28.68 -21.38 -17.27
C GLU A 339 29.22 -22.84 -17.25
N ILE A 340 30.41 -23.07 -16.70
CA ILE A 340 30.92 -24.43 -16.44
C ILE A 340 30.08 -25.08 -15.31
N VAL A 341 29.87 -24.34 -14.21
CA VAL A 341 29.10 -24.80 -13.06
C VAL A 341 27.64 -25.11 -13.42
N LYS A 342 27.03 -24.33 -14.33
CA LYS A 342 25.69 -24.57 -14.87
C LYS A 342 25.55 -25.94 -15.54
N LYS A 343 26.63 -26.49 -16.09
CA LYS A 343 26.67 -27.83 -16.69
C LYS A 343 26.86 -28.94 -15.66
N GLY A 344 26.83 -28.62 -14.36
CA GLY A 344 27.06 -29.59 -13.29
C GLY A 344 28.53 -29.88 -12.98
N ILE A 345 29.46 -29.06 -13.47
CA ILE A 345 30.90 -29.23 -13.31
C ILE A 345 31.42 -28.28 -12.24
N PRO A 346 31.93 -28.77 -11.08
CA PRO A 346 32.47 -27.90 -10.04
C PRO A 346 33.82 -27.30 -10.46
N VAL A 347 34.09 -26.06 -10.05
CA VAL A 347 35.29 -25.31 -10.42
C VAL A 347 35.99 -24.80 -9.16
N GLN A 348 37.25 -25.21 -8.95
CA GLN A 348 38.09 -24.63 -7.92
C GLN A 348 38.63 -23.28 -8.37
N ILE A 349 38.49 -22.27 -7.49
CA ILE A 349 38.96 -20.89 -7.74
C ILE A 349 39.78 -20.38 -6.57
N TRP A 350 40.59 -19.34 -6.84
CA TRP A 350 41.33 -18.60 -5.83
C TRP A 350 40.67 -17.26 -5.53
N ALA A 351 40.52 -16.98 -4.25
CA ALA A 351 39.87 -15.79 -3.74
C ALA A 351 40.49 -15.41 -2.37
N SER A 352 39.83 -14.58 -1.60
CA SER A 352 40.21 -14.28 -0.22
C SER A 352 39.34 -14.98 0.78
N VAL A 353 39.85 -15.24 1.98
CA VAL A 353 39.07 -15.76 3.12
C VAL A 353 37.84 -14.88 3.33
N ASN A 354 36.65 -15.53 3.41
CA ASN A 354 35.35 -14.84 3.55
C ASN A 354 35.07 -13.77 2.47
N MET A 355 35.72 -13.87 1.31
CA MET A 355 35.60 -12.91 0.20
C MET A 355 35.90 -11.46 0.63
N GLN A 356 36.79 -11.27 1.61
CA GLN A 356 37.17 -9.93 2.12
C GLN A 356 38.03 -9.20 1.13
N ASN A 357 37.93 -7.86 1.12
CA ASN A 357 38.89 -7.04 0.42
C ASN A 357 40.30 -7.23 1.04
N THR A 358 41.30 -7.29 0.19
CA THR A 358 42.69 -7.51 0.59
C THR A 358 43.60 -6.85 -0.43
N ASP A 359 44.90 -6.82 -0.13
CA ASP A 359 45.94 -6.22 -0.96
C ASP A 359 47.29 -6.97 -0.78
N ILE A 360 48.32 -6.55 -1.48
CA ILE A 360 49.69 -7.03 -1.29
C ILE A 360 50.12 -6.67 0.13
N CYS A 361 50.52 -7.66 0.92
CA CYS A 361 50.95 -7.45 2.30
C CYS A 361 52.47 -7.70 2.52
N THR A 362 53.07 -8.47 1.63
CA THR A 362 54.52 -8.71 1.67
C THR A 362 55.04 -9.04 0.27
N ASN A 363 56.38 -9.00 0.11
CA ASN A 363 57.05 -9.42 -1.10
C ASN A 363 58.43 -9.98 -0.76
N TRP A 364 58.90 -10.85 -1.60
CA TRP A 364 60.25 -11.44 -1.51
C TRP A 364 60.85 -11.69 -2.88
N ILE A 365 62.12 -12.07 -2.92
CA ILE A 365 62.79 -12.43 -4.15
C ILE A 365 62.82 -13.96 -4.28
N TYR A 366 62.40 -14.47 -5.44
CA TYR A 366 62.61 -15.88 -5.80
C TYR A 366 64.06 -16.04 -6.31
N LYS A 367 64.91 -16.64 -5.47
CA LYS A 367 66.38 -16.71 -5.67
C LYS A 367 66.80 -17.26 -7.03
N PRO A 368 66.19 -18.39 -7.56
CA PRO A 368 66.63 -18.96 -8.83
C PRO A 368 66.54 -18.03 -10.05
N THR A 369 65.61 -17.09 -10.07
CA THR A 369 65.39 -16.20 -11.22
C THR A 369 65.60 -14.70 -10.91
N GLY A 370 65.66 -14.35 -9.62
CA GLY A 370 65.67 -12.93 -9.18
C GLY A 370 64.32 -12.23 -9.28
N GLU A 371 63.25 -12.98 -9.56
CA GLU A 371 61.91 -12.43 -9.70
C GLU A 371 61.37 -11.97 -8.33
N LYS A 372 60.74 -10.77 -8.32
CA LYS A 372 60.04 -10.28 -7.16
C LYS A 372 58.61 -10.86 -7.08
N ILE A 373 58.35 -11.64 -6.06
CA ILE A 373 57.05 -12.19 -5.77
C ILE A 373 56.28 -11.21 -4.87
N ASN A 374 55.14 -10.73 -5.31
CA ASN A 374 54.21 -9.93 -4.53
C ASN A 374 53.11 -10.85 -3.99
N TRP A 375 53.03 -10.95 -2.66
CA TRP A 375 52.07 -11.81 -2.02
C TRP A 375 50.80 -11.03 -1.60
N ILE A 376 49.64 -11.49 -2.10
CA ILE A 376 48.35 -10.95 -1.73
C ILE A 376 47.87 -11.70 -0.48
N CYS A 377 47.60 -10.97 0.59
CA CYS A 377 47.18 -11.53 1.87
C CYS A 377 45.81 -12.21 1.82
N LYS A 378 45.56 -13.06 2.82
CA LYS A 378 44.28 -13.78 2.99
C LYS A 378 43.95 -14.70 1.80
N LEU A 379 44.98 -15.22 1.10
CA LEU A 379 44.77 -16.20 0.04
C LEU A 379 43.89 -17.32 0.53
N HIS A 380 42.88 -17.66 -0.26
CA HIS A 380 41.97 -18.75 -0.02
C HIS A 380 41.57 -19.42 -1.32
N SER A 381 41.25 -20.70 -1.25
CA SER A 381 40.76 -21.47 -2.39
C SER A 381 39.45 -22.19 -2.02
N VAL A 382 38.44 -22.05 -2.87
CA VAL A 382 37.13 -22.64 -2.70
C VAL A 382 36.68 -23.36 -3.97
N VAL A 383 35.69 -24.26 -3.85
CA VAL A 383 35.09 -24.89 -5.03
C VAL A 383 33.71 -24.27 -5.30
N VAL A 384 33.55 -23.62 -6.44
CA VAL A 384 32.25 -23.09 -6.90
C VAL A 384 31.37 -24.25 -7.34
N ILE A 385 30.20 -24.35 -6.77
CA ILE A 385 29.25 -25.44 -6.98
C ILE A 385 27.84 -24.97 -7.38
N GLY A 386 27.63 -23.68 -7.44
CA GLY A 386 26.32 -23.14 -7.80
C GLY A 386 26.29 -21.61 -7.78
N TYR A 387 25.21 -21.09 -8.30
CA TYR A 387 24.96 -19.63 -8.29
C TYR A 387 23.51 -19.31 -8.57
N ASN A 388 23.13 -18.11 -8.23
CA ASN A 388 21.96 -17.43 -8.74
C ASN A 388 22.31 -16.00 -9.17
N LYS A 389 21.32 -15.15 -9.41
CA LYS A 389 21.53 -13.75 -9.84
C LYS A 389 22.46 -12.98 -8.90
N ASN A 390 22.34 -13.18 -7.59
CA ASN A 390 23.01 -12.37 -6.57
C ASN A 390 24.11 -13.09 -5.79
N LYS A 391 24.12 -14.42 -5.78
CA LYS A 391 24.98 -15.24 -4.94
C LYS A 391 25.72 -16.28 -5.73
N VAL A 392 26.90 -16.67 -5.22
CA VAL A 392 27.66 -17.84 -5.64
C VAL A 392 27.78 -18.79 -4.45
N PHE A 393 27.49 -20.07 -4.67
CA PHE A 393 27.58 -21.12 -3.67
C PHE A 393 28.92 -21.84 -3.82
N VAL A 394 29.63 -22.01 -2.74
CA VAL A 394 30.96 -22.64 -2.72
C VAL A 394 31.06 -23.69 -1.62
N SER A 395 31.84 -24.72 -1.88
CA SER A 395 32.37 -25.57 -0.82
C SER A 395 33.62 -24.92 -0.26
N ASP A 396 33.54 -24.52 1.02
CA ASP A 396 34.56 -23.75 1.72
C ASP A 396 35.20 -24.59 2.84
N SER A 397 36.47 -24.89 2.72
CA SER A 397 37.21 -25.68 3.71
C SER A 397 37.53 -24.90 4.99
N TYR A 398 37.52 -23.58 4.96
CA TYR A 398 37.71 -22.76 6.13
C TYR A 398 36.57 -22.91 7.14
N THR A 399 35.33 -23.05 6.65
CA THR A 399 34.14 -23.30 7.48
C THR A 399 33.70 -24.78 7.53
N GLY A 400 34.20 -25.61 6.59
CA GLY A 400 33.78 -26.99 6.42
C GLY A 400 32.37 -27.14 5.86
N LYS A 401 31.79 -26.09 5.27
CA LYS A 401 30.40 -26.02 4.85
C LYS A 401 30.26 -25.51 3.41
N ILE A 402 29.03 -25.62 2.92
CA ILE A 402 28.61 -24.88 1.71
C ILE A 402 28.21 -23.48 2.14
N GLU A 403 28.99 -22.51 1.69
CA GLU A 403 28.77 -21.09 1.94
C GLU A 403 28.16 -20.40 0.72
N SER A 404 27.56 -19.23 0.95
CA SER A 404 27.06 -18.40 -0.14
C SER A 404 27.58 -16.97 -0.02
N TYR A 405 28.24 -16.50 -1.05
CA TYR A 405 28.82 -15.17 -1.10
C TYR A 405 28.13 -14.28 -2.13
N ASN A 406 28.15 -12.96 -1.89
CA ASN A 406 27.67 -12.00 -2.88
C ASN A 406 28.47 -12.12 -4.17
N ARG A 407 27.81 -12.27 -5.33
CA ARG A 407 28.42 -12.53 -6.63
C ARG A 407 29.40 -11.44 -7.05
N LYS A 408 29.03 -10.16 -6.87
CA LYS A 408 29.88 -9.01 -7.22
C LYS A 408 31.13 -8.95 -6.35
N GLN A 409 31.00 -9.24 -5.05
CA GLN A 409 32.12 -9.24 -4.12
C GLN A 409 33.08 -10.40 -4.41
N LEU A 410 32.56 -11.61 -4.66
CA LEU A 410 33.38 -12.74 -5.07
C LEU A 410 34.10 -12.45 -6.40
N GLU A 411 33.45 -11.89 -7.37
CA GLU A 411 34.04 -11.50 -8.65
C GLU A 411 35.21 -10.51 -8.46
N LYS A 412 35.06 -9.54 -7.55
CA LYS A 412 36.10 -8.56 -7.25
C LYS A 412 37.37 -9.24 -6.71
N VAL A 413 37.23 -10.12 -5.72
CA VAL A 413 38.38 -10.82 -5.14
C VAL A 413 38.93 -11.88 -6.08
N TYR A 414 38.12 -12.58 -6.84
CA TYR A 414 38.55 -13.51 -7.87
C TYR A 414 39.45 -12.81 -8.93
N LYS A 415 39.09 -11.59 -9.36
CA LYS A 415 39.92 -10.76 -10.25
C LYS A 415 41.25 -10.38 -9.61
N LEU A 416 41.25 -10.04 -8.32
CA LEU A 416 42.47 -9.65 -7.59
C LEU A 416 43.49 -10.79 -7.56
N TYR A 417 43.06 -12.06 -7.42
CA TYR A 417 43.95 -13.23 -7.46
C TYR A 417 44.21 -13.75 -8.87
N GLY A 418 44.08 -12.92 -9.91
CA GLY A 418 44.46 -13.25 -11.29
C GLY A 418 43.45 -14.15 -12.01
N LYS A 419 42.22 -14.23 -11.53
CA LYS A 419 41.16 -15.07 -12.11
C LYS A 419 41.57 -16.56 -12.21
N ARG A 420 42.20 -17.10 -11.17
CA ARG A 420 42.72 -18.45 -11.15
C ARG A 420 41.56 -19.44 -10.95
N ALA A 421 41.46 -20.40 -11.88
CA ALA A 421 40.42 -21.41 -11.89
C ALA A 421 40.91 -22.71 -12.50
N ILE A 422 40.46 -23.86 -11.93
CA ILE A 422 40.74 -25.19 -12.46
C ILE A 422 39.51 -26.08 -12.32
N TYR A 423 39.33 -27.01 -13.24
CA TYR A 423 38.24 -27.98 -13.18
C TYR A 423 38.56 -29.29 -13.95
N TYR A 424 37.83 -30.35 -13.68
CA TYR A 424 37.81 -31.53 -14.53
C TYR A 424 36.65 -31.44 -15.53
N PRO A 425 36.89 -31.54 -16.83
CA PRO A 425 35.82 -31.69 -17.80
C PRO A 425 35.13 -33.04 -17.59
N ASN A 426 33.82 -33.09 -17.89
CA ASN A 426 33.05 -34.35 -17.86
C ASN A 426 33.46 -35.27 -19.00
#